data_cfe385c2435d1b234265ce963677540a
#
_entry.id   cfe385c2435d1b234265ce963677540a
#
_cell.length_a   1.000
_cell.length_b   1.000
_cell.length_c   1.000
_cell.angle_alpha   90.00
_cell.angle_beta   90.00
_cell.angle_gamma   90.00
#
_symmetry.space_group_name_H-M   'P 1'
#
loop_
_entity.id
_entity.type
_entity.pdbx_description
1 polymer ?
#
loop_
_entity_poly.entity_id
_entity_poly.type
_entity_poly.pdbx_seq_one_letter_code
_entity_poly.pdbx_strand_id
1 'polypeptide(L)'
;MISKDFIAKLSPSDIIQICGIIASLLTSIIAIVISLVTLLQNSKMIEESSRAVISIYPQNINTGMPMLFLVIKNFGNSPAIIHKFDYDFDFMDCYRFGSDRDYLKDFVGSSLAPGQSRICNLDYTKLTRPVTFSLEYQSGHKKYKDVITVDLQAGTDIPAPKTATPGKEFQL
;
A
#
# COMPACT_ATOMS: atom_id res chain seq x y z
N MET A 1 5.48 -43.50 36.55
CA MET A 1 5.88 -44.83 36.05
C MET A 1 4.64 -45.71 36.13
N ILE A 2 3.94 -45.97 35.04
CA ILE A 2 2.74 -46.82 35.02
C ILE A 2 3.21 -48.24 35.23
N SER A 3 2.68 -48.90 36.29
CA SER A 3 3.08 -50.27 36.65
C SER A 3 2.70 -51.25 35.54
N LYS A 4 3.61 -52.15 35.15
CA LYS A 4 3.35 -53.19 34.14
C LYS A 4 2.13 -54.04 34.51
N ASP A 5 1.83 -54.20 35.78
CA ASP A 5 0.70 -54.96 36.32
C ASP A 5 -0.65 -54.27 36.05
N PHE A 6 -0.68 -52.93 35.84
CA PHE A 6 -1.89 -52.20 35.47
C PHE A 6 -2.29 -52.47 34.03
N ILE A 7 -1.32 -52.51 33.10
CA ILE A 7 -1.57 -52.75 31.69
C ILE A 7 -2.04 -54.19 31.44
N ALA A 8 -1.54 -55.15 32.21
CA ALA A 8 -1.93 -56.57 32.08
C ALA A 8 -3.37 -56.89 32.53
N LYS A 9 -4.03 -55.98 33.24
CA LYS A 9 -5.43 -56.13 33.74
C LYS A 9 -6.47 -55.44 32.84
N LEU A 10 -6.05 -54.68 31.81
CA LEU A 10 -6.95 -53.96 30.93
C LEU A 10 -7.64 -54.90 29.95
N SER A 11 -8.95 -54.75 29.80
CA SER A 11 -9.68 -55.47 28.78
C SER A 11 -9.34 -54.87 27.37
N PRO A 12 -9.49 -55.64 26.27
CA PRO A 12 -9.28 -55.09 24.97
C PRO A 12 -10.11 -53.83 24.65
N SER A 13 -11.30 -53.70 25.26
CA SER A 13 -12.15 -52.52 25.09
C SER A 13 -11.57 -51.29 25.80
N ASP A 14 -10.94 -51.46 26.96
CA ASP A 14 -10.30 -50.36 27.70
C ASP A 14 -9.09 -49.82 26.94
N ILE A 15 -8.34 -50.67 26.30
CA ILE A 15 -7.19 -50.28 25.47
C ILE A 15 -7.67 -49.45 24.26
N ILE A 16 -8.73 -49.86 23.58
CA ILE A 16 -9.31 -49.10 22.46
C ILE A 16 -9.78 -47.71 22.91
N GLN A 17 -10.45 -47.63 24.09
CA GLN A 17 -10.93 -46.36 24.66
C GLN A 17 -9.76 -45.43 24.99
N ILE A 18 -8.72 -45.93 25.63
CA ILE A 18 -7.52 -45.13 25.96
C ILE A 18 -6.84 -44.62 24.69
N CYS A 19 -6.68 -45.46 23.68
CA CYS A 19 -6.11 -45.04 22.40
C CYS A 19 -6.96 -43.99 21.72
N GLY A 20 -8.30 -44.13 21.77
CA GLY A 20 -9.22 -43.13 21.25
C GLY A 20 -9.11 -41.76 21.97
N ILE A 21 -8.99 -41.77 23.31
CA ILE A 21 -8.82 -40.54 24.09
C ILE A 21 -7.47 -39.87 23.74
N ILE A 22 -6.39 -40.62 23.65
CA ILE A 22 -5.07 -40.09 23.29
C ILE A 22 -5.11 -39.52 21.87
N ALA A 23 -5.68 -40.24 20.91
CA ALA A 23 -5.79 -39.77 19.53
C ALA A 23 -6.64 -38.46 19.45
N SER A 24 -7.77 -38.38 20.16
CA SER A 24 -8.59 -37.18 20.19
C SER A 24 -7.88 -36.00 20.85
N LEU A 25 -7.11 -36.22 21.90
CA LEU A 25 -6.31 -35.18 22.54
C LEU A 25 -5.23 -34.63 21.61
N LEU A 26 -4.52 -35.52 20.91
CA LEU A 26 -3.49 -35.12 19.94
C LEU A 26 -4.10 -34.34 18.77
N THR A 27 -5.20 -34.79 18.20
CA THR A 27 -5.88 -34.07 17.13
C THR A 27 -6.40 -32.71 17.57
N SER A 28 -6.89 -32.58 18.81
CA SER A 28 -7.33 -31.30 19.37
C SER A 28 -6.17 -30.32 19.51
N ILE A 29 -5.01 -30.77 19.98
CA ILE A 29 -3.81 -29.91 20.08
C ILE A 29 -3.38 -29.43 18.70
N ILE A 30 -3.33 -30.33 17.71
CA ILE A 30 -2.98 -29.97 16.32
C ILE A 30 -3.97 -28.95 15.76
N ALA A 31 -5.26 -29.14 15.98
CA ALA A 31 -6.29 -28.21 15.52
C ALA A 31 -6.13 -26.80 16.13
N ILE A 32 -5.80 -26.72 17.44
CA ILE A 32 -5.53 -25.44 18.10
C ILE A 32 -4.32 -24.74 17.49
N VAL A 33 -3.23 -25.47 17.25
CA VAL A 33 -2.00 -24.91 16.64
C VAL A 33 -2.30 -24.37 15.25
N ILE A 34 -2.99 -25.14 14.40
CA ILE A 34 -3.39 -24.71 13.07
C ILE A 34 -4.26 -23.47 13.14
N SER A 35 -5.24 -23.43 14.04
CA SER A 35 -6.13 -22.28 14.24
C SER A 35 -5.36 -21.01 14.62
N LEU A 36 -4.41 -21.11 15.54
CA LEU A 36 -3.57 -19.98 15.95
C LEU A 36 -2.69 -19.46 14.79
N VAL A 37 -2.04 -20.37 14.05
CA VAL A 37 -1.23 -20.00 12.88
C VAL A 37 -2.07 -19.30 11.83
N THR A 38 -3.24 -19.85 11.52
CA THR A 38 -4.18 -19.26 10.55
C THR A 38 -4.65 -17.87 10.99
N LEU A 39 -4.95 -17.69 12.27
CA LEU A 39 -5.35 -16.38 12.81
C LEU A 39 -4.24 -15.33 12.64
N LEU A 40 -3.01 -15.68 12.95
CA LEU A 40 -1.85 -14.79 12.78
C LEU A 40 -1.60 -14.45 11.32
N GLN A 41 -1.71 -15.41 10.41
CA GLN A 41 -1.58 -15.19 8.98
C GLN A 41 -2.68 -14.27 8.44
N ASN A 42 -3.94 -14.53 8.81
CA ASN A 42 -5.08 -13.70 8.40
C ASN A 42 -4.95 -12.27 8.91
N SER A 43 -4.54 -12.08 10.16
CA SER A 43 -4.30 -10.76 10.74
C SER A 43 -3.26 -9.96 9.94
N LYS A 44 -2.14 -10.61 9.57
CA LYS A 44 -1.11 -9.99 8.74
C LYS A 44 -1.60 -9.64 7.34
N MET A 45 -2.34 -10.55 6.70
CA MET A 45 -2.92 -10.31 5.37
C MET A 45 -3.92 -9.15 5.39
N ILE A 46 -4.79 -9.05 6.40
CA ILE A 46 -5.74 -7.95 6.57
C ILE A 46 -4.99 -6.63 6.73
N GLU A 47 -3.94 -6.60 7.53
CA GLU A 47 -3.14 -5.40 7.73
C GLU A 47 -2.45 -4.95 6.43
N GLU A 48 -1.84 -5.87 5.68
CA GLU A 48 -1.19 -5.58 4.39
C GLU A 48 -2.19 -5.12 3.32
N SER A 49 -3.37 -5.71 3.26
CA SER A 49 -4.42 -5.34 2.31
C SER A 49 -5.11 -4.01 2.65
N SER A 50 -5.09 -3.61 3.91
CA SER A 50 -5.73 -2.38 4.37
C SER A 50 -4.80 -1.16 4.37
N ARG A 51 -3.48 -1.33 4.19
CA ARG A 51 -2.53 -0.22 4.24
C ARG A 51 -2.78 0.84 3.16
N ALA A 52 -2.27 2.05 3.38
CA ALA A 52 -2.15 3.04 2.32
C ALA A 52 -1.11 2.59 1.29
N VAL A 53 -1.38 2.87 0.01
CA VAL A 53 -0.46 2.63 -1.12
C VAL A 53 -0.38 3.92 -1.91
N ILE A 54 0.74 4.62 -1.77
CA ILE A 54 0.95 5.88 -2.47
C ILE A 54 1.61 5.60 -3.81
N SER A 55 1.03 6.14 -4.88
CA SER A 55 1.62 6.13 -6.20
C SER A 55 1.81 7.55 -6.71
N ILE A 56 2.90 7.75 -7.46
CA ILE A 56 3.25 9.03 -8.09
C ILE A 56 3.38 8.75 -9.58
N TYR A 57 2.64 9.50 -10.40
CA TYR A 57 2.64 9.27 -11.85
C TYR A 57 2.27 10.55 -12.62
N PRO A 58 2.74 10.68 -13.87
CA PRO A 58 2.30 11.75 -14.76
C PRO A 58 0.92 11.43 -15.35
N GLN A 59 0.11 12.46 -15.54
CA GLN A 59 -1.16 12.35 -16.26
C GLN A 59 -1.33 13.51 -17.22
N ASN A 60 -1.54 13.18 -18.50
CA ASN A 60 -1.85 14.16 -19.53
C ASN A 60 -3.35 14.39 -19.63
N ILE A 61 -3.76 15.65 -19.57
CA ILE A 61 -5.15 16.06 -19.75
C ILE A 61 -5.23 17.11 -20.85
N ASN A 62 -6.19 16.94 -21.75
CA ASN A 62 -6.43 17.87 -22.84
C ASN A 62 -7.81 18.53 -22.68
N THR A 63 -7.83 19.72 -22.11
CA THR A 63 -9.04 20.57 -21.97
C THR A 63 -9.14 21.64 -23.06
N GLY A 64 -8.50 21.39 -24.18
CA GLY A 64 -8.32 22.37 -25.28
C GLY A 64 -6.84 22.73 -25.46
N MET A 65 -6.06 22.68 -24.39
CA MET A 65 -4.60 22.69 -24.43
C MET A 65 -4.07 21.48 -23.66
N PRO A 66 -3.08 20.75 -24.17
CA PRO A 66 -2.45 19.66 -23.44
C PRO A 66 -1.77 20.19 -22.18
N MET A 67 -2.02 19.52 -21.06
CA MET A 67 -1.44 19.83 -19.76
C MET A 67 -0.93 18.57 -19.11
N LEU A 68 0.27 18.65 -18.51
CA LEU A 68 0.85 17.58 -17.71
C LEU A 68 0.59 17.84 -16.23
N PHE A 69 0.05 16.85 -15.56
CA PHE A 69 -0.13 16.85 -14.11
C PHE A 69 0.72 15.78 -13.47
N LEU A 70 1.47 16.14 -12.45
CA LEU A 70 2.03 15.20 -11.49
C LEU A 70 0.92 14.84 -10.50
N VAL A 71 0.58 13.58 -10.44
CA VAL A 71 -0.47 13.06 -9.56
C VAL A 71 0.17 12.22 -8.45
N ILE A 72 -0.14 12.56 -7.21
CA ILE A 72 0.21 11.78 -6.02
C ILE A 72 -1.10 11.24 -5.46
N LYS A 73 -1.32 9.94 -5.53
CA LYS A 73 -2.60 9.31 -5.18
C LYS A 73 -2.43 8.17 -4.19
N ASN A 74 -3.33 8.08 -3.25
CA ASN A 74 -3.45 6.93 -2.35
C ASN A 74 -4.43 5.91 -2.96
N PHE A 75 -3.90 4.80 -3.45
CA PHE A 75 -4.67 3.66 -3.96
C PHE A 75 -5.02 2.64 -2.87
N GLY A 76 -4.51 2.83 -1.66
CA GLY A 76 -4.79 1.93 -0.54
C GLY A 76 -6.12 2.21 0.13
N ASN A 77 -6.45 1.35 1.08
CA ASN A 77 -7.72 1.38 1.81
C ASN A 77 -7.66 2.16 3.13
N SER A 78 -6.47 2.62 3.54
CA SER A 78 -6.27 3.42 4.75
C SER A 78 -5.72 4.80 4.43
N PRO A 79 -5.96 5.80 5.27
CA PRO A 79 -5.33 7.11 5.11
C PRO A 79 -3.82 7.03 5.32
N ALA A 80 -3.09 7.91 4.63
CA ALA A 80 -1.65 8.10 4.79
C ALA A 80 -1.37 9.49 5.34
N ILE A 81 -0.56 9.57 6.39
CA ILE A 81 -0.02 10.84 6.92
C ILE A 81 1.42 10.95 6.45
N ILE A 82 1.72 11.98 5.70
CA ILE A 82 3.03 12.19 5.07
C ILE A 82 3.98 12.85 6.06
N HIS A 83 5.07 12.16 6.42
CA HIS A 83 6.08 12.66 7.34
C HIS A 83 7.27 13.25 6.61
N LYS A 84 7.62 12.68 5.44
CA LYS A 84 8.74 13.14 4.64
C LYS A 84 8.44 12.95 3.16
N PHE A 85 8.83 13.93 2.36
CA PHE A 85 8.69 13.90 0.91
C PHE A 85 9.89 14.61 0.28
N ASP A 86 10.80 13.83 -0.27
CA ASP A 86 12.01 14.31 -0.94
C ASP A 86 12.00 13.90 -2.41
N TYR A 87 12.69 14.63 -3.23
CA TYR A 87 12.89 14.34 -4.65
C TYR A 87 14.24 14.90 -5.12
N ASP A 88 14.78 14.29 -6.18
CA ASP A 88 16.11 14.60 -6.71
C ASP A 88 16.09 15.60 -7.87
N PHE A 89 15.03 16.37 -8.03
CA PHE A 89 14.80 17.31 -9.12
C PHE A 89 14.32 18.67 -8.60
N ASP A 90 14.74 19.77 -9.23
CA ASP A 90 14.23 21.12 -8.91
C ASP A 90 13.00 21.44 -9.75
N PHE A 91 11.85 21.55 -9.08
CA PHE A 91 10.57 21.84 -9.72
C PHE A 91 10.22 23.34 -9.79
N MET A 92 11.04 24.22 -9.19
CA MET A 92 10.71 25.65 -9.11
C MET A 92 10.35 26.28 -10.46
N ASP A 93 11.17 25.98 -11.47
CA ASP A 93 10.96 26.50 -12.82
C ASP A 93 9.94 25.69 -13.64
N CYS A 94 9.52 24.53 -13.13
CA CYS A 94 8.64 23.62 -13.88
C CYS A 94 7.16 23.85 -13.59
N TYR A 95 6.80 24.70 -12.63
CA TYR A 95 5.40 25.02 -12.40
C TYR A 95 4.84 25.88 -13.54
N ARG A 96 3.77 25.39 -14.16
CA ARG A 96 3.22 26.01 -15.40
C ARG A 96 2.83 27.48 -15.24
N PHE A 97 2.37 27.88 -14.06
CA PHE A 97 1.92 29.26 -13.81
C PHE A 97 2.96 30.07 -13.04
N GLY A 98 4.19 29.56 -12.96
CA GLY A 98 5.21 30.14 -12.10
C GLY A 98 4.91 29.94 -10.62
N SER A 99 5.92 29.97 -9.79
CA SER A 99 5.73 29.92 -8.34
C SER A 99 6.92 30.54 -7.65
N ASP A 100 6.64 31.29 -6.58
CA ASP A 100 7.67 31.81 -5.68
C ASP A 100 8.14 30.77 -4.66
N ARG A 101 7.47 29.61 -4.62
CA ARG A 101 7.75 28.51 -3.69
C ARG A 101 7.51 27.16 -4.33
N ASP A 102 8.15 26.17 -3.75
CA ASP A 102 8.00 24.77 -4.15
C ASP A 102 6.76 24.16 -3.47
N TYR A 103 5.67 24.05 -4.23
CA TYR A 103 4.39 23.49 -3.74
C TYR A 103 4.49 22.03 -3.29
N LEU A 104 5.44 21.26 -3.83
CA LEU A 104 5.60 19.87 -3.45
C LEU A 104 6.15 19.72 -2.03
N LYS A 105 6.88 20.70 -1.51
CA LYS A 105 7.33 20.73 -0.11
C LYS A 105 6.19 20.89 0.88
N ASP A 106 5.11 21.56 0.48
CA ASP A 106 3.91 21.71 1.32
C ASP A 106 3.14 20.39 1.50
N PHE A 107 3.56 19.33 0.80
CA PHE A 107 2.95 18.02 0.94
C PHE A 107 3.29 17.33 2.27
N VAL A 108 4.42 17.67 2.88
CA VAL A 108 4.82 17.18 4.20
C VAL A 108 3.82 17.66 5.27
N GLY A 109 3.42 16.77 6.16
CA GLY A 109 2.40 17.03 7.18
C GLY A 109 0.96 16.89 6.69
N SER A 110 0.74 16.69 5.38
CA SER A 110 -0.60 16.46 4.84
C SER A 110 -1.07 15.02 5.04
N SER A 111 -2.39 14.82 4.92
CA SER A 111 -3.01 13.49 4.92
C SER A 111 -3.64 13.22 3.55
N LEU A 112 -3.51 11.99 3.07
CA LEU A 112 -4.21 11.47 1.90
C LEU A 112 -5.20 10.39 2.33
N ALA A 113 -6.49 10.67 2.21
CA ALA A 113 -7.53 9.66 2.40
C ALA A 113 -7.47 8.57 1.31
N PRO A 114 -8.09 7.40 1.52
CA PRO A 114 -8.25 6.39 0.48
C PRO A 114 -8.85 6.98 -0.80
N GLY A 115 -8.22 6.70 -1.95
CA GLY A 115 -8.63 7.23 -3.26
C GLY A 115 -8.32 8.71 -3.50
N GLN A 116 -7.90 9.47 -2.49
CA GLN A 116 -7.60 10.89 -2.64
C GLN A 116 -6.31 11.12 -3.43
N SER A 117 -6.32 12.13 -4.29
CA SER A 117 -5.16 12.63 -5.04
C SER A 117 -4.80 14.05 -4.67
N ARG A 118 -3.51 14.36 -4.80
CA ARG A 118 -2.97 15.71 -4.93
C ARG A 118 -2.37 15.84 -6.32
N ILE A 119 -2.61 16.97 -6.95
CA ILE A 119 -2.19 17.22 -8.33
C ILE A 119 -1.38 18.51 -8.41
N CYS A 120 -0.36 18.49 -9.25
CA CYS A 120 0.46 19.64 -9.54
C CYS A 120 0.60 19.78 -11.05
N ASN A 121 0.32 20.98 -11.61
CA ASN A 121 0.44 21.23 -13.03
C ASN A 121 1.88 21.61 -13.39
N LEU A 122 2.50 20.84 -14.27
CA LEU A 122 3.89 21.01 -14.67
C LEU A 122 4.01 21.39 -16.14
N ASP A 123 5.03 22.18 -16.45
CA ASP A 123 5.50 22.42 -17.80
C ASP A 123 6.43 21.28 -18.22
N TYR A 124 5.91 20.36 -19.04
CA TYR A 124 6.63 19.17 -19.48
C TYR A 124 7.88 19.51 -20.31
N THR A 125 7.97 20.70 -20.91
CA THR A 125 9.13 21.11 -21.72
C THR A 125 10.38 21.34 -20.89
N LYS A 126 10.22 21.56 -19.59
CA LYS A 126 11.30 21.81 -18.63
C LYS A 126 11.75 20.57 -17.86
N LEU A 127 11.05 19.47 -18.03
CA LEU A 127 11.43 18.19 -17.43
C LEU A 127 12.49 17.53 -18.30
N THR A 128 13.67 17.28 -17.77
CA THR A 128 14.83 16.84 -18.55
C THR A 128 15.28 15.41 -18.27
N ARG A 129 14.77 14.80 -17.21
CA ARG A 129 15.15 13.45 -16.78
C ARG A 129 14.08 12.82 -15.88
N PRO A 130 14.11 11.50 -15.72
CA PRO A 130 13.32 10.83 -14.68
C PRO A 130 13.62 11.41 -13.29
N VAL A 131 12.61 11.44 -12.45
CA VAL A 131 12.68 11.97 -11.08
C VAL A 131 12.45 10.85 -10.08
N THR A 132 13.30 10.80 -9.06
CA THR A 132 13.17 9.86 -7.95
C THR A 132 12.58 10.56 -6.75
N PHE A 133 11.42 10.08 -6.32
CA PHE A 133 10.72 10.54 -5.13
C PHE A 133 10.99 9.58 -3.98
N SER A 134 11.31 10.10 -2.80
CA SER A 134 11.43 9.35 -1.55
C SER A 134 10.35 9.82 -0.59
N LEU A 135 9.50 8.90 -0.16
CA LEU A 135 8.31 9.17 0.61
C LEU A 135 8.33 8.36 1.91
N GLU A 136 8.18 9.05 3.06
CA GLU A 136 7.94 8.39 4.34
C GLU A 136 6.56 8.80 4.86
N TYR A 137 5.72 7.81 5.12
CA TYR A 137 4.35 8.04 5.57
C TYR A 137 3.92 7.03 6.63
N GLN A 138 2.91 7.39 7.39
CA GLN A 138 2.27 6.52 8.37
C GLN A 138 0.88 6.11 7.87
N SER A 139 0.60 4.81 7.96
CA SER A 139 -0.73 4.26 7.72
C SER A 139 -1.12 3.38 8.91
N GLY A 140 -2.20 3.77 9.60
CA GLY A 140 -2.55 3.18 10.89
C GLY A 140 -1.43 3.39 11.93
N HIS A 141 -0.90 2.30 12.48
CA HIS A 141 0.17 2.35 13.49
C HIS A 141 1.57 2.16 12.91
N LYS A 142 1.70 1.87 11.61
CA LYS A 142 2.98 1.57 10.96
C LYS A 142 3.48 2.70 10.08
N LYS A 143 4.80 2.83 10.03
CA LYS A 143 5.51 3.73 9.12
C LYS A 143 6.02 2.95 7.93
N TYR A 144 5.91 3.56 6.76
CA TYR A 144 6.34 3.02 5.48
C TYR A 144 7.29 3.99 4.82
N LYS A 145 8.18 3.44 4.01
CA LYS A 145 9.11 4.21 3.18
C LYS A 145 9.09 3.63 1.77
N ASP A 146 8.74 4.47 0.81
CA ASP A 146 8.71 4.10 -0.60
C ASP A 146 9.68 5.01 -1.37
N VAL A 147 10.32 4.43 -2.38
CA VAL A 147 11.16 5.15 -3.34
C VAL A 147 10.60 4.85 -4.73
N ILE A 148 10.16 5.89 -5.42
CA ILE A 148 9.45 5.78 -6.70
C ILE A 148 10.20 6.62 -7.72
N THR A 149 10.74 5.99 -8.77
CA THR A 149 11.34 6.68 -9.90
C THR A 149 10.33 6.77 -11.02
N VAL A 150 10.08 7.97 -11.50
CA VAL A 150 9.07 8.26 -12.52
C VAL A 150 9.70 9.05 -13.66
N ASP A 151 9.52 8.56 -14.88
CA ASP A 151 9.76 9.36 -16.07
C ASP A 151 8.50 10.20 -16.37
N LEU A 152 8.58 11.48 -16.05
CA LEU A 152 7.46 12.40 -16.19
C LEU A 152 7.20 12.79 -17.66
N GLN A 153 8.12 12.51 -18.57
CA GLN A 153 7.93 12.71 -20.01
C GLN A 153 7.36 11.47 -20.70
N ALA A 154 7.44 10.31 -20.08
CA ALA A 154 6.91 9.08 -20.65
C ALA A 154 5.43 9.22 -20.97
N GLY A 155 5.07 8.98 -22.23
CA GLY A 155 3.70 9.06 -22.71
C GLY A 155 3.17 10.47 -22.98
N THR A 156 3.99 11.52 -22.88
CA THR A 156 3.55 12.90 -23.27
C THR A 156 3.23 13.01 -24.76
N ASP A 157 3.84 12.17 -25.58
CA ASP A 157 3.60 12.12 -27.04
C ASP A 157 2.31 11.37 -27.42
N ILE A 158 1.71 10.67 -26.46
CA ILE A 158 0.43 9.99 -26.67
C ILE A 158 -0.69 11.04 -26.56
N PRO A 159 -1.48 11.29 -27.64
CA PRO A 159 -2.52 12.29 -27.60
C PRO A 159 -3.57 11.96 -26.53
N ALA A 160 -3.71 12.81 -25.53
CA ALA A 160 -4.81 12.69 -24.58
C ALA A 160 -6.13 13.11 -25.27
N PRO A 161 -7.21 12.35 -25.14
CA PRO A 161 -8.50 12.74 -25.69
C PRO A 161 -8.96 14.06 -25.04
N LYS A 162 -9.62 14.91 -25.83
CA LYS A 162 -10.21 16.14 -25.31
C LYS A 162 -11.34 15.79 -24.35
N THR A 163 -11.28 16.30 -23.13
CA THR A 163 -12.31 16.09 -22.11
C THR A 163 -13.06 17.40 -21.84
N ALA A 164 -14.37 17.29 -21.71
CA ALA A 164 -15.22 18.43 -21.39
C ALA A 164 -15.26 18.75 -19.88
N THR A 165 -14.75 17.85 -19.04
CA THR A 165 -14.86 17.98 -17.57
C THR A 165 -13.55 17.57 -16.90
N PRO A 166 -12.62 18.53 -16.65
CA PRO A 166 -11.28 18.28 -16.10
C PRO A 166 -11.38 17.76 -14.70
N GLY A 167 -11.99 17.04 -14.15
CA GLY A 167 -12.03 16.55 -12.77
C GLY A 167 -12.35 15.06 -12.68
N LYS A 168 -12.84 14.49 -13.77
CA LYS A 168 -13.22 13.07 -13.79
C LYS A 168 -12.02 12.12 -13.97
N GLU A 169 -10.95 12.61 -14.56
CA GLU A 169 -9.73 11.82 -14.79
C GLU A 169 -8.99 11.46 -13.51
N PHE A 170 -9.21 12.21 -12.43
CA PHE A 170 -8.59 11.96 -11.15
C PHE A 170 -9.45 11.10 -10.20
N GLN A 171 -10.62 10.67 -10.67
CA GLN A 171 -11.57 9.86 -9.89
C GLN A 171 -11.46 8.35 -10.17
N LEU A 172 -10.45 7.91 -10.91
CA LEU A 172 -10.22 6.49 -11.23
C LEU A 172 -9.70 5.70 -10.04
#